data_5d3b0dede14790e09c7de5ac56d6e61a
#
_entry.id   5d3b0dede14790e09c7de5ac56d6e61a
#
_cell.length_a   1.000
_cell.length_b   1.000
_cell.length_c   1.000
_cell.angle_alpha   90.00
_cell.angle_beta   90.00
_cell.angle_gamma   90.00
#
_symmetry.space_group_name_H-M   'P 1'
#
loop_
_entity.id
_entity.type
_entity.pdbx_description
1 polymer ?
#
loop_
_entity_poly.entity_id
_entity_poly.type
_entity_poly.pdbx_seq_one_letter_code
_entity_poly.pdbx_strand_id
1 'polypeptide(L)'
;MKVLEAGHAVVTDLGRYEGPALGFSVNGALDQESAKLANILVGNAATEPLIEITASRVKVRLDRRAVIAVTGAPVEMHVEGQPCPALTPLGLPAGAEIAITLTGPGMRSYLAVHGSVEATALLGSVAPDSMIGFGTRLVAGLELPQLVEAPDLANPHLSVSLIHLGLRGPVVPAEPVIDVTDGPDREEFGTTAEKLFGAPFTIEPRSNHVGLRLTGAPPHREKPGEVLSRGVPVGAVEVPSDDQLLVLHRGRGVTAGYPVLAVLTTGALDVMAQVRPGQRVRFRRVSVAHARDEHRRRELALAHVRERVRIALVEHGLELPSHHGTDPVTAGAGSGSVTAPVDGHRSTNDVSVDPDADAPWG
;
A
#
# COMPACT_ATOMS: atom_id res chain seq x y z
N MET A 1 -6.49 20.02 9.00
CA MET A 1 -5.13 19.68 9.50
C MET A 1 -4.10 20.40 8.66
N LYS A 2 -3.10 21.05 9.30
CA LYS A 2 -2.05 21.78 8.60
C LYS A 2 -0.72 21.01 8.66
N VAL A 3 -0.06 20.87 7.53
CA VAL A 3 1.27 20.24 7.43
C VAL A 3 2.34 21.25 7.86
N LEU A 4 3.13 20.90 8.87
CA LEU A 4 4.25 21.73 9.37
C LEU A 4 5.59 21.25 8.79
N GLU A 5 5.81 19.92 8.74
CA GLU A 5 6.93 19.26 8.09
C GLU A 5 6.38 18.11 7.25
N ALA A 6 6.74 18.04 5.98
CA ALA A 6 6.11 17.12 5.04
C ALA A 6 6.83 15.77 4.89
N GLY A 7 8.16 15.78 4.94
CA GLY A 7 8.93 14.59 4.60
C GLY A 7 8.59 14.02 3.21
N HIS A 8 8.64 12.72 3.08
CA HIS A 8 8.13 11.99 1.91
C HIS A 8 6.77 11.38 2.25
N ALA A 9 5.72 12.18 2.14
CA ALA A 9 4.38 11.74 2.48
C ALA A 9 3.35 12.16 1.42
N VAL A 10 2.33 11.31 1.26
CA VAL A 10 1.24 11.49 0.31
C VAL A 10 -0.10 11.15 0.95
N VAL A 11 -1.18 11.75 0.47
CA VAL A 11 -2.53 11.26 0.76
C VAL A 11 -2.80 10.09 -0.18
N THR A 12 -3.27 8.98 0.37
CA THR A 12 -3.59 7.77 -0.39
C THR A 12 -4.80 7.05 0.21
N ASP A 13 -5.31 6.06 -0.50
CA ASP A 13 -6.30 5.08 -0.06
C ASP A 13 -5.84 3.67 -0.48
N LEU A 14 -6.74 2.72 -0.64
CA LEU A 14 -6.39 1.38 -1.11
C LEU A 14 -6.21 1.26 -2.64
N GLY A 15 -6.47 2.33 -3.39
CA GLY A 15 -6.25 2.40 -4.84
C GLY A 15 -7.51 2.32 -5.70
N ARG A 16 -7.34 2.63 -7.00
CA ARG A 16 -8.42 2.70 -8.01
C ARG A 16 -8.58 1.37 -8.74
N TYR A 17 -9.37 0.46 -8.19
CA TYR A 17 -9.53 -0.90 -8.75
C TYR A 17 -10.25 -0.95 -10.09
N GLU A 18 -11.04 0.07 -10.44
CA GLU A 18 -11.68 0.20 -11.76
C GLU A 18 -10.74 0.81 -12.82
N GLY A 19 -9.62 1.40 -12.38
CA GLY A 19 -8.64 2.06 -13.24
C GLY A 19 -8.05 1.18 -14.33
N PRO A 20 -7.65 -0.07 -14.07
CA PRO A 20 -7.04 -0.93 -15.09
C PRO A 20 -7.88 -1.15 -16.33
N ALA A 21 -9.21 -1.19 -16.23
CA ALA A 21 -10.11 -1.30 -17.36
C ALA A 21 -10.05 -0.07 -18.30
N LEU A 22 -9.56 1.06 -17.78
CA LEU A 22 -9.39 2.32 -18.50
C LEU A 22 -7.93 2.67 -18.77
N GLY A 23 -6.99 1.75 -18.49
CA GLY A 23 -5.55 1.95 -18.69
C GLY A 23 -4.82 2.62 -17.54
N PHE A 24 -5.49 2.92 -16.41
CA PHE A 24 -4.85 3.53 -15.26
C PHE A 24 -4.33 2.49 -14.25
N SER A 25 -3.21 2.78 -13.64
CA SER A 25 -2.65 1.94 -12.56
C SER A 25 -3.59 1.92 -11.35
N VAL A 26 -3.59 0.79 -10.62
CA VAL A 26 -4.35 0.68 -9.36
C VAL A 26 -3.84 1.69 -8.35
N ASN A 27 -2.52 1.78 -8.18
CA ASN A 27 -1.87 2.61 -7.15
C ASN A 27 -2.37 2.28 -5.72
N GLY A 28 -2.41 3.26 -4.82
CA GLY A 28 -2.85 3.08 -3.45
C GLY A 28 -1.72 2.74 -2.49
N ALA A 29 -2.05 2.62 -1.23
CA ALA A 29 -1.15 2.24 -0.16
C ALA A 29 -0.39 0.95 -0.53
N LEU A 30 0.93 0.98 -0.41
CA LEU A 30 1.74 -0.18 -0.80
C LEU A 30 1.64 -1.31 0.22
N ASP A 31 1.64 -1.02 1.53
CA ASP A 31 1.30 -1.94 2.61
C ASP A 31 -0.17 -1.75 2.99
N GLN A 32 -1.05 -2.49 2.33
CA GLN A 32 -2.49 -2.34 2.52
C GLN A 32 -2.98 -2.86 3.86
N GLU A 33 -2.33 -3.85 4.44
CA GLU A 33 -2.72 -4.33 5.77
C GLU A 33 -2.51 -3.26 6.83
N SER A 34 -1.36 -2.60 6.83
CA SER A 34 -1.09 -1.48 7.74
C SER A 34 -2.03 -0.29 7.48
N ALA A 35 -2.32 0.05 6.22
CA ALA A 35 -3.25 1.12 5.89
C ALA A 35 -4.68 0.82 6.36
N LYS A 36 -5.19 -0.39 6.11
CA LYS A 36 -6.49 -0.86 6.62
C LYS A 36 -6.54 -0.79 8.16
N LEU A 37 -5.49 -1.25 8.82
CA LEU A 37 -5.41 -1.25 10.28
C LEU A 37 -5.44 0.18 10.84
N ALA A 38 -4.74 1.14 10.22
CA ALA A 38 -4.77 2.55 10.63
C ALA A 38 -6.20 3.10 10.62
N ASN A 39 -6.92 2.91 9.51
CA ASN A 39 -8.31 3.33 9.37
C ASN A 39 -9.25 2.62 10.36
N ILE A 40 -9.08 1.31 10.54
CA ILE A 40 -9.86 0.54 11.52
C ILE A 40 -9.68 1.12 12.94
N LEU A 41 -8.45 1.45 13.34
CA LEU A 41 -8.15 1.95 14.68
C LEU A 41 -8.83 3.29 15.01
N VAL A 42 -9.14 4.09 14.00
CA VAL A 42 -9.88 5.35 14.18
C VAL A 42 -11.36 5.24 13.83
N GLY A 43 -11.86 4.02 13.57
CA GLY A 43 -13.28 3.78 13.26
C GLY A 43 -13.70 4.16 11.84
N ASN A 44 -12.76 4.35 10.93
CA ASN A 44 -13.03 4.61 9.52
C ASN A 44 -13.33 3.31 8.74
N ALA A 45 -13.96 3.45 7.57
CA ALA A 45 -13.92 2.39 6.56
C ALA A 45 -12.46 2.14 6.14
N ALA A 46 -12.11 0.89 5.85
CA ALA A 46 -10.73 0.52 5.50
C ALA A 46 -10.22 1.22 4.23
N THR A 47 -11.14 1.69 3.40
CA THR A 47 -10.88 2.36 2.10
C THR A 47 -10.73 3.87 2.20
N GLU A 48 -10.95 4.46 3.38
CA GLU A 48 -10.88 5.90 3.55
C GLU A 48 -9.47 6.46 3.27
N PRO A 49 -9.38 7.70 2.77
CA PRO A 49 -8.11 8.42 2.62
C PRO A 49 -7.33 8.52 3.93
N LEU A 50 -6.01 8.35 3.81
CA LEU A 50 -5.06 8.45 4.91
C LEU A 50 -3.70 8.94 4.40
N ILE A 51 -2.75 9.18 5.30
CA ILE A 51 -1.40 9.66 4.93
C ILE A 51 -0.42 8.49 4.99
N GLU A 52 0.20 8.15 3.86
CA GLU A 52 1.36 7.27 3.78
C GLU A 52 2.64 8.09 3.96
N ILE A 53 3.50 7.68 4.90
CA ILE A 53 4.79 8.31 5.22
C ILE A 53 5.89 7.33 4.85
N THR A 54 6.80 7.72 3.93
CA THR A 54 7.87 6.85 3.43
C THR A 54 9.22 7.30 3.99
N ALA A 55 9.87 6.48 4.81
CA ALA A 55 11.24 6.62 5.31
C ALA A 55 11.64 8.05 5.75
N SER A 56 10.72 8.81 6.34
CA SER A 56 10.92 10.21 6.66
C SER A 56 10.22 10.62 7.95
N ARG A 57 10.28 11.92 8.25
CA ARG A 57 9.56 12.56 9.34
C ARG A 57 8.45 13.44 8.78
N VAL A 58 7.30 13.42 9.45
CA VAL A 58 6.15 14.30 9.18
C VAL A 58 5.75 14.99 10.47
N LYS A 59 5.37 16.27 10.38
CA LYS A 59 4.77 17.01 11.49
C LYS A 59 3.51 17.71 11.00
N VAL A 60 2.41 17.52 11.72
CA VAL A 60 1.12 18.12 11.39
C VAL A 60 0.49 18.77 12.63
N ARG A 61 -0.40 19.75 12.40
CA ARG A 61 -1.23 20.36 13.44
C ARG A 61 -2.69 20.14 13.11
N LEU A 62 -3.46 19.67 14.07
CA LEU A 62 -4.90 19.45 13.92
C LEU A 62 -5.65 20.79 13.92
N ASP A 63 -6.63 20.96 13.03
CA ASP A 63 -7.52 22.12 13.01
C ASP A 63 -8.71 21.93 13.95
N ARG A 64 -9.11 20.67 14.16
CA ARG A 64 -10.25 20.24 14.96
C ARG A 64 -9.82 19.09 15.87
N ARG A 65 -10.64 18.82 16.89
CA ARG A 65 -10.45 17.58 17.69
C ARG A 65 -10.50 16.37 16.78
N ALA A 66 -9.62 15.43 17.00
CA ALA A 66 -9.55 14.21 16.21
C ALA A 66 -9.19 12.99 17.04
N VAL A 67 -9.61 11.82 16.56
CA VAL A 67 -8.99 10.55 16.92
C VAL A 67 -8.02 10.20 15.81
N ILE A 68 -6.80 9.88 16.16
CA ILE A 68 -5.75 9.48 15.21
C ILE A 68 -5.19 8.11 15.57
N ALA A 69 -4.61 7.43 14.58
CA ALA A 69 -3.79 6.25 14.80
C ALA A 69 -2.65 6.19 13.78
N VAL A 70 -1.50 5.64 14.19
CA VAL A 70 -0.35 5.39 13.32
C VAL A 70 -0.02 3.91 13.34
N THR A 71 0.17 3.33 12.13
CA THR A 71 0.51 1.92 11.90
C THR A 71 1.66 1.77 10.93
N GLY A 72 2.04 0.53 10.61
CA GLY A 72 3.12 0.22 9.65
C GLY A 72 4.48 0.10 10.32
N ALA A 73 5.53 0.54 9.67
CA ALA A 73 6.90 0.50 10.18
C ALA A 73 7.00 1.20 11.54
N PRO A 74 7.91 0.78 12.43
CA PRO A 74 8.11 1.39 13.73
C PRO A 74 8.39 2.90 13.64
N VAL A 75 7.70 3.68 14.46
CA VAL A 75 7.83 5.12 14.55
C VAL A 75 8.06 5.57 15.99
N GLU A 76 8.74 6.70 16.14
CA GLU A 76 8.62 7.56 17.30
C GLU A 76 7.55 8.61 17.02
N MET A 77 6.49 8.62 17.83
CA MET A 77 5.41 9.59 17.75
C MET A 77 5.41 10.49 18.98
N HIS A 78 5.35 11.80 18.75
CA HIS A 78 5.24 12.80 19.81
C HIS A 78 4.03 13.69 19.55
N VAL A 79 3.26 13.94 20.61
CA VAL A 79 2.18 14.93 20.61
C VAL A 79 2.54 16.00 21.62
N GLU A 80 2.56 17.28 21.20
CA GLU A 80 3.03 18.40 22.03
C GLU A 80 4.42 18.11 22.67
N GLY A 81 5.30 17.41 21.93
CA GLY A 81 6.62 17.01 22.43
C GLY A 81 6.63 15.80 23.38
N GLN A 82 5.49 15.29 23.79
CA GLN A 82 5.38 14.13 24.66
C GLN A 82 5.32 12.83 23.85
N PRO A 83 6.07 11.77 24.21
CA PRO A 83 6.01 10.50 23.50
C PRO A 83 4.64 9.85 23.63
N CYS A 84 4.11 9.38 22.49
CA CYS A 84 2.82 8.70 22.43
C CYS A 84 2.95 7.33 21.75
N PRO A 85 2.12 6.35 22.12
CA PRO A 85 2.17 5.03 21.51
C PRO A 85 1.60 5.03 20.07
N ALA A 86 2.22 4.27 19.17
CA ALA A 86 1.63 3.87 17.89
C ALA A 86 0.70 2.65 18.07
N LEU A 87 0.01 2.24 17.01
CA LEU A 87 -0.90 1.08 16.97
C LEU A 87 -2.07 1.16 17.95
N THR A 88 -2.49 2.36 18.27
CA THR A 88 -3.57 2.62 19.21
C THR A 88 -4.26 3.93 18.86
N PRO A 89 -5.58 4.05 19.03
CA PRO A 89 -6.26 5.32 18.81
C PRO A 89 -5.96 6.31 19.93
N LEU A 90 -5.67 7.54 19.56
CA LEU A 90 -5.43 8.69 20.45
C LEU A 90 -6.46 9.77 20.19
N GLY A 91 -7.18 10.21 21.22
CA GLY A 91 -8.04 11.39 21.16
C GLY A 91 -7.23 12.65 21.43
N LEU A 92 -7.23 13.60 20.51
CA LEU A 92 -6.41 14.81 20.56
C LEU A 92 -7.26 16.08 20.38
N PRO A 93 -6.92 17.18 21.11
CA PRO A 93 -7.62 18.44 20.97
C PRO A 93 -7.28 19.15 19.65
N ALA A 94 -8.10 20.12 19.28
CA ALA A 94 -7.77 21.08 18.23
C ALA A 94 -6.46 21.81 18.58
N GLY A 95 -5.64 22.10 17.57
CA GLY A 95 -4.34 22.74 17.73
C GLY A 95 -3.19 21.78 18.07
N ALA A 96 -3.45 20.52 18.46
CA ALA A 96 -2.41 19.58 18.81
C ALA A 96 -1.41 19.36 17.67
N GLU A 97 -0.11 19.42 17.97
CA GLU A 97 0.98 19.14 17.04
C GLU A 97 1.47 17.70 17.20
N ILE A 98 1.49 16.98 16.09
CA ILE A 98 1.86 15.57 16.02
C ILE A 98 3.10 15.46 15.17
N ALA A 99 4.19 14.91 15.73
CA ALA A 99 5.40 14.57 14.99
C ALA A 99 5.56 13.05 14.93
N ILE A 100 5.77 12.53 13.72
CA ILE A 100 5.93 11.10 13.43
C ILE A 100 7.26 10.92 12.71
N THR A 101 8.15 10.12 13.26
CA THR A 101 9.46 9.83 12.69
C THR A 101 9.64 8.33 12.56
N LEU A 102 9.94 7.85 11.35
CA LEU A 102 10.29 6.43 11.16
C LEU A 102 11.68 6.16 11.77
N THR A 103 11.76 5.22 12.68
CA THR A 103 12.99 4.94 13.45
C THR A 103 13.48 3.51 13.33
N GLY A 104 12.60 2.57 13.03
CA GLY A 104 12.89 1.14 12.98
C GLY A 104 13.06 0.56 11.58
N PRO A 105 13.17 -0.76 11.46
CA PRO A 105 13.13 -1.45 10.18
C PRO A 105 11.76 -1.25 9.52
N GLY A 106 11.74 -1.27 8.20
CA GLY A 106 10.56 -0.98 7.40
C GLY A 106 10.67 0.37 6.70
N MET A 107 9.75 0.62 5.78
CA MET A 107 9.83 1.74 4.85
C MET A 107 8.64 2.69 4.98
N ARG A 108 7.45 2.19 5.39
CA ARG A 108 6.18 2.93 5.33
C ARG A 108 5.41 2.86 6.62
N SER A 109 4.88 4.02 7.03
CA SER A 109 3.92 4.15 8.11
C SER A 109 2.70 4.92 7.63
N TYR A 110 1.58 4.74 8.29
CA TYR A 110 0.28 5.28 7.89
C TYR A 110 -0.34 6.03 9.04
N LEU A 111 -0.70 7.29 8.82
CA LEU A 111 -1.48 8.10 9.75
C LEU A 111 -2.91 8.20 9.26
N ALA A 112 -3.85 7.65 10.03
CA ALA A 112 -5.28 7.82 9.83
C ALA A 112 -5.86 8.83 10.83
N VAL A 113 -6.89 9.55 10.38
CA VAL A 113 -7.66 10.50 11.17
C VAL A 113 -9.13 10.09 11.12
N HIS A 114 -9.81 10.07 12.24
CA HIS A 114 -11.25 9.77 12.30
C HIS A 114 -12.06 10.68 11.37
N GLY A 115 -12.97 10.08 10.60
CA GLY A 115 -13.75 10.77 9.57
C GLY A 115 -12.96 11.18 8.33
N SER A 116 -11.65 10.84 8.25
CA SER A 116 -10.81 11.05 7.07
C SER A 116 -10.38 12.50 6.82
N VAL A 117 -9.65 12.72 5.74
CA VAL A 117 -9.21 14.01 5.23
C VAL A 117 -9.73 14.20 3.81
N GLU A 118 -10.00 15.46 3.45
CA GLU A 118 -10.43 15.79 2.09
C GLU A 118 -9.24 15.72 1.10
N ALA A 119 -9.44 15.03 0.00
CA ALA A 119 -8.50 15.00 -1.12
C ALA A 119 -9.23 14.77 -2.44
N THR A 120 -8.65 15.26 -3.54
CA THR A 120 -9.23 15.08 -4.88
C THR A 120 -9.14 13.60 -5.28
N ALA A 121 -10.25 13.05 -5.76
CA ALA A 121 -10.33 11.67 -6.23
C ALA A 121 -10.35 11.60 -7.77
N LEU A 122 -9.71 10.55 -8.31
CA LEU A 122 -9.78 10.14 -9.70
C LEU A 122 -10.27 8.69 -9.75
N LEU A 123 -11.34 8.42 -10.48
CA LEU A 123 -11.96 7.09 -10.58
C LEU A 123 -12.20 6.47 -9.18
N GLY A 124 -12.76 7.27 -8.26
CA GLY A 124 -13.13 6.84 -6.92
C GLY A 124 -11.95 6.66 -5.93
N SER A 125 -10.73 7.08 -6.29
CA SER A 125 -9.55 6.93 -5.44
C SER A 125 -8.72 8.21 -5.39
N VAL A 126 -8.18 8.54 -4.21
CA VAL A 126 -7.24 9.65 -4.00
C VAL A 126 -5.78 9.23 -4.19
N ALA A 127 -5.54 7.95 -4.47
CA ALA A 127 -4.19 7.39 -4.60
C ALA A 127 -3.36 8.15 -5.65
N PRO A 128 -2.13 8.55 -5.31
CA PRO A 128 -1.23 9.22 -6.25
C PRO A 128 -0.89 8.35 -7.46
N ASP A 129 -0.72 8.99 -8.59
CA ASP A 129 -0.26 8.36 -9.82
C ASP A 129 0.82 9.22 -10.47
N SER A 130 2.07 8.77 -10.39
CA SER A 130 3.20 9.52 -10.92
C SER A 130 3.26 9.54 -12.44
N MET A 131 2.62 8.57 -13.11
CA MET A 131 2.60 8.51 -14.59
C MET A 131 1.79 9.63 -15.20
N ILE A 132 0.78 10.12 -14.49
CA ILE A 132 -0.11 11.20 -14.95
C ILE A 132 -0.02 12.46 -14.08
N GLY A 133 0.89 12.49 -13.09
CA GLY A 133 1.06 13.65 -12.19
C GLY A 133 -0.13 13.90 -11.27
N PHE A 134 -0.93 12.86 -10.95
CA PHE A 134 -2.10 12.98 -10.08
C PHE A 134 -1.77 12.63 -8.63
N GLY A 135 -2.47 13.29 -7.69
CA GLY A 135 -2.46 12.99 -6.26
C GLY A 135 -1.97 14.15 -5.40
N THR A 136 -2.16 14.00 -4.09
CA THR A 136 -1.79 15.01 -3.08
C THR A 136 -0.51 14.59 -2.38
N ARG A 137 0.61 15.25 -2.73
CA ARG A 137 1.86 15.16 -1.97
C ARG A 137 1.83 16.19 -0.85
N LEU A 138 2.26 15.80 0.35
CA LEU A 138 2.40 16.74 1.44
C LEU A 138 3.56 17.70 1.17
N VAL A 139 3.29 18.96 1.43
CA VAL A 139 4.30 20.05 1.44
C VAL A 139 4.07 20.91 2.68
N ALA A 140 5.09 21.52 3.23
CA ALA A 140 4.94 22.39 4.38
C ALA A 140 3.99 23.56 4.04
N GLY A 141 3.04 23.83 4.94
CA GLY A 141 2.00 24.83 4.76
C GLY A 141 0.71 24.29 4.11
N LEU A 142 0.71 23.08 3.54
CA LEU A 142 -0.50 22.48 2.99
C LEU A 142 -1.58 22.33 4.08
N GLU A 143 -2.79 22.70 3.74
CA GLU A 143 -3.96 22.46 4.56
C GLU A 143 -4.76 21.27 3.99
N LEU A 144 -4.97 20.27 4.82
CA LEU A 144 -5.81 19.11 4.52
C LEU A 144 -7.05 19.20 5.42
N PRO A 145 -8.22 19.56 4.89
CA PRO A 145 -9.43 19.65 5.69
C PRO A 145 -9.77 18.30 6.33
N GLN A 146 -10.02 18.30 7.65
CA GLN A 146 -10.58 17.15 8.35
C GLN A 146 -12.10 17.16 8.10
N LEU A 147 -12.66 16.04 7.62
CA LEU A 147 -14.07 15.99 7.25
C LEU A 147 -15.00 15.94 8.46
N VAL A 148 -14.54 15.32 9.56
CA VAL A 148 -15.32 15.17 10.78
C VAL A 148 -14.54 15.71 11.97
N GLU A 149 -15.22 16.34 12.93
CA GLU A 149 -14.67 16.67 14.24
C GLU A 149 -15.04 15.57 15.23
N ALA A 150 -14.06 15.02 15.94
CA ALA A 150 -14.30 14.04 16.98
C ALA A 150 -15.00 14.67 18.19
N PRO A 151 -15.85 13.93 18.92
CA PRO A 151 -16.46 14.41 20.15
C PRO A 151 -15.39 14.72 21.22
N ASP A 152 -15.81 15.41 22.26
CA ASP A 152 -14.96 15.66 23.42
C ASP A 152 -14.80 14.35 24.21
N LEU A 153 -13.71 13.66 23.93
CA LEU A 153 -13.39 12.42 24.62
C LEU A 153 -12.79 12.80 25.97
N ALA A 154 -13.40 12.32 27.04
CA ALA A 154 -13.02 12.62 28.42
C ALA A 154 -11.67 11.97 28.82
N ASN A 155 -10.64 12.16 28.01
CA ASN A 155 -9.28 11.73 28.33
C ASN A 155 -8.36 12.93 28.42
N PRO A 156 -8.07 13.44 29.62
CA PRO A 156 -7.22 14.61 29.82
C PRO A 156 -5.73 14.35 29.56
N HIS A 157 -5.34 13.10 29.30
CA HIS A 157 -3.93 12.71 29.12
C HIS A 157 -3.63 12.41 27.66
N LEU A 158 -2.96 13.33 26.97
CA LEU A 158 -2.57 13.21 25.56
C LEU A 158 -1.73 11.97 25.23
N SER A 159 -1.02 11.42 26.20
CA SER A 159 -0.17 10.23 26.06
C SER A 159 -0.90 8.90 26.29
N VAL A 160 -2.17 8.93 26.66
CA VAL A 160 -2.95 7.74 26.97
C VAL A 160 -3.80 7.32 25.78
N SER A 161 -3.68 6.07 25.41
CA SER A 161 -4.51 5.40 24.41
C SER A 161 -5.98 5.36 24.85
N LEU A 162 -6.91 5.61 23.94
CA LEU A 162 -8.33 5.43 24.22
C LEU A 162 -8.65 3.97 24.57
N ILE A 163 -8.00 3.05 23.85
CA ILE A 163 -8.12 1.60 24.06
C ILE A 163 -6.76 0.94 23.87
N HIS A 164 -6.49 -0.10 24.65
CA HIS A 164 -5.29 -0.90 24.49
C HIS A 164 -5.64 -2.28 23.94
N LEU A 165 -5.27 -2.53 22.69
CA LEU A 165 -5.60 -3.77 21.98
C LEU A 165 -4.49 -4.81 22.01
N GLY A 166 -3.31 -4.46 22.51
CA GLY A 166 -2.15 -5.34 22.50
C GLY A 166 -1.64 -5.68 21.08
N LEU A 167 -1.91 -4.80 20.11
CA LEU A 167 -1.47 -4.99 18.73
C LEU A 167 0.04 -4.86 18.64
N ARG A 168 0.61 -5.62 17.70
CA ARG A 168 2.02 -5.52 17.34
C ARG A 168 2.11 -5.08 15.88
N GLY A 169 3.05 -4.19 15.60
CA GLY A 169 3.34 -3.76 14.25
C GLY A 169 3.98 -4.88 13.41
N PRO A 170 4.06 -4.69 12.11
CA PRO A 170 4.73 -5.62 11.22
C PRO A 170 6.19 -5.77 11.65
N VAL A 171 6.66 -7.02 11.71
CA VAL A 171 8.07 -7.32 11.92
C VAL A 171 8.70 -7.48 10.54
N VAL A 172 9.61 -6.59 10.19
CA VAL A 172 10.39 -6.70 8.93
C VAL A 172 11.72 -7.36 9.27
N PRO A 173 11.93 -8.64 8.94
CA PRO A 173 13.21 -9.31 9.15
C PRO A 173 14.34 -8.67 8.35
N ALA A 174 15.59 -8.87 8.75
CA ALA A 174 16.75 -8.40 7.99
C ALA A 174 16.79 -8.98 6.57
N GLU A 175 16.33 -10.21 6.40
CA GLU A 175 16.18 -10.89 5.11
C GLU A 175 14.78 -11.53 5.05
N PRO A 176 13.73 -10.78 4.61
CA PRO A 176 12.38 -11.30 4.56
C PRO A 176 12.21 -12.37 3.49
N VAL A 177 11.30 -13.32 3.78
CA VAL A 177 10.87 -14.34 2.83
C VAL A 177 9.61 -13.86 2.13
N ILE A 178 9.65 -13.85 0.81
CA ILE A 178 8.59 -13.35 -0.07
C ILE A 178 7.88 -14.54 -0.72
N ASP A 179 6.64 -14.76 -0.34
CA ASP A 179 5.84 -15.85 -0.86
C ASP A 179 5.32 -15.52 -2.27
N VAL A 180 5.55 -16.47 -3.19
CA VAL A 180 5.13 -16.35 -4.58
C VAL A 180 4.43 -17.62 -5.06
N THR A 181 3.51 -17.45 -6.00
CA THR A 181 2.96 -18.53 -6.82
C THR A 181 3.65 -18.56 -8.18
N ASP A 182 3.54 -19.66 -8.92
CA ASP A 182 4.04 -19.71 -10.29
C ASP A 182 3.36 -18.65 -11.17
N GLY A 183 4.15 -17.99 -11.99
CA GLY A 183 3.68 -17.08 -13.02
C GLY A 183 3.29 -17.80 -14.31
N PRO A 184 2.58 -17.13 -15.21
CA PRO A 184 2.09 -17.72 -16.46
C PRO A 184 3.21 -18.18 -17.41
N ASP A 185 4.41 -17.59 -17.31
CA ASP A 185 5.53 -17.90 -18.21
C ASP A 185 6.61 -18.76 -17.58
N ARG A 186 6.33 -19.33 -16.40
CA ARG A 186 7.34 -20.14 -15.67
C ARG A 186 7.93 -21.27 -16.52
N GLU A 187 7.12 -21.89 -17.37
CA GLU A 187 7.57 -22.99 -18.22
C GLU A 187 8.66 -22.59 -19.25
N GLU A 188 8.74 -21.31 -19.62
CA GLU A 188 9.76 -20.79 -20.53
C GLU A 188 11.16 -20.80 -19.90
N PHE A 189 11.23 -20.82 -18.57
CA PHE A 189 12.47 -20.84 -17.80
C PHE A 189 12.96 -22.27 -17.51
N GLY A 190 12.15 -23.30 -17.75
CA GLY A 190 12.51 -24.70 -17.55
C GLY A 190 13.11 -24.95 -16.16
N THR A 191 14.31 -25.59 -16.16
CA THR A 191 15.02 -25.90 -14.90
C THR A 191 15.62 -24.66 -14.24
N THR A 192 15.89 -23.60 -14.98
CA THR A 192 16.47 -22.36 -14.44
C THR A 192 15.52 -21.62 -13.53
N ALA A 193 14.20 -21.84 -13.65
CA ALA A 193 13.18 -21.24 -12.78
C ALA A 193 13.47 -21.43 -11.27
N GLU A 194 14.10 -22.54 -10.90
CA GLU A 194 14.43 -22.86 -9.51
C GLU A 194 15.53 -21.95 -8.92
N LYS A 195 16.28 -21.22 -9.75
CA LYS A 195 17.25 -20.23 -9.28
C LYS A 195 16.60 -19.10 -8.50
N LEU A 196 15.30 -18.80 -8.76
CA LEU A 196 14.54 -17.80 -7.99
C LEU A 196 14.57 -18.12 -6.48
N PHE A 197 14.62 -19.40 -6.12
CA PHE A 197 14.53 -19.86 -4.73
C PHE A 197 15.90 -20.21 -4.13
N GLY A 198 16.96 -20.25 -4.94
CA GLY A 198 18.27 -20.74 -4.55
C GLY A 198 19.09 -19.77 -3.71
N ALA A 199 18.99 -18.48 -3.96
CA ALA A 199 19.80 -17.44 -3.33
C ALA A 199 18.96 -16.16 -3.07
N PRO A 200 19.38 -15.29 -2.16
CA PRO A 200 18.70 -14.01 -1.96
C PRO A 200 19.01 -13.03 -3.07
N PHE A 201 18.09 -12.10 -3.27
CA PHE A 201 18.22 -10.94 -4.16
C PHE A 201 18.33 -9.66 -3.36
N THR A 202 19.07 -8.67 -3.87
CA THR A 202 19.25 -7.37 -3.22
C THR A 202 18.39 -6.32 -3.90
N ILE A 203 17.62 -5.54 -3.11
CA ILE A 203 16.79 -4.43 -3.58
C ILE A 203 17.69 -3.28 -4.04
N GLU A 204 17.51 -2.81 -5.25
CA GLU A 204 18.28 -1.67 -5.80
C GLU A 204 17.74 -0.31 -5.32
N PRO A 205 18.62 0.70 -5.23
CA PRO A 205 18.23 2.08 -4.87
C PRO A 205 17.22 2.71 -5.82
N ARG A 206 17.20 2.31 -7.10
CA ARG A 206 16.26 2.81 -8.13
C ARG A 206 14.88 2.16 -8.07
N SER A 207 14.58 1.42 -7.00
CA SER A 207 13.26 0.86 -6.73
C SER A 207 12.28 1.94 -6.29
N ASN A 208 11.01 1.83 -6.73
CA ASN A 208 9.95 2.78 -6.40
C ASN A 208 8.59 2.08 -6.27
N HIS A 209 7.49 2.84 -6.17
CA HIS A 209 6.12 2.32 -6.05
C HIS A 209 5.60 1.62 -7.33
N VAL A 210 6.22 1.83 -8.48
CA VAL A 210 5.90 1.15 -9.75
C VAL A 210 6.44 -0.27 -9.73
N GLY A 211 7.70 -0.43 -9.31
CA GLY A 211 8.36 -1.72 -9.23
C GLY A 211 9.70 -1.66 -8.53
N LEU A 212 10.04 -2.77 -7.90
CA LEU A 212 11.32 -2.97 -7.24
C LEU A 212 12.26 -3.72 -8.17
N ARG A 213 13.45 -3.15 -8.36
CA ARG A 213 14.54 -3.78 -9.10
C ARG A 213 15.39 -4.59 -8.13
N LEU A 214 15.71 -5.82 -8.51
CA LEU A 214 16.46 -6.73 -7.66
C LEU A 214 17.64 -7.29 -8.44
N THR A 215 18.83 -7.20 -7.86
CA THR A 215 20.06 -7.83 -8.38
C THR A 215 20.36 -9.13 -7.67
N GLY A 216 20.96 -10.08 -8.40
CA GLY A 216 21.28 -11.41 -7.91
C GLY A 216 21.67 -12.34 -9.05
N ALA A 217 21.27 -13.60 -8.95
CA ALA A 217 21.41 -14.60 -9.99
C ALA A 217 20.03 -15.02 -10.52
N PRO A 218 19.38 -14.21 -11.37
CA PRO A 218 18.04 -14.50 -11.82
C PRO A 218 18.00 -15.73 -12.74
N PRO A 219 16.83 -16.38 -12.83
CA PRO A 219 16.58 -17.35 -13.89
C PRO A 219 16.73 -16.73 -15.28
N HIS A 220 17.10 -17.51 -16.26
CA HIS A 220 17.11 -17.12 -17.66
C HIS A 220 16.15 -17.99 -18.47
N ARG A 221 15.60 -17.46 -19.53
CA ARG A 221 14.70 -18.20 -20.42
C ARG A 221 15.47 -19.23 -21.22
N GLU A 222 15.04 -20.49 -21.16
CA GLU A 222 15.58 -21.57 -22.00
C GLU A 222 15.01 -21.51 -23.43
N LYS A 223 13.81 -20.92 -23.57
CA LYS A 223 13.11 -20.74 -24.86
C LYS A 223 12.84 -19.26 -25.10
N PRO A 224 13.83 -18.47 -25.51
CA PRO A 224 13.62 -17.06 -25.79
C PRO A 224 12.67 -16.88 -27.00
N GLY A 225 11.71 -16.01 -26.85
CA GLY A 225 10.76 -15.60 -27.87
C GLY A 225 10.27 -14.19 -27.55
N GLU A 226 9.65 -13.55 -28.52
CA GLU A 226 9.01 -12.25 -28.29
C GLU A 226 7.82 -12.43 -27.32
N VAL A 227 7.77 -11.58 -26.28
CA VAL A 227 6.60 -11.50 -25.39
C VAL A 227 5.81 -10.26 -25.78
N LEU A 228 4.65 -10.48 -26.36
CA LEU A 228 3.73 -9.39 -26.67
C LEU A 228 3.28 -8.69 -25.38
N SER A 229 3.15 -7.36 -25.45
CA SER A 229 2.62 -6.57 -24.33
C SER A 229 1.22 -7.05 -23.98
N ARG A 230 0.98 -7.37 -22.73
CA ARG A 230 -0.28 -7.91 -22.20
C ARG A 230 -0.55 -7.40 -20.79
N GLY A 231 -1.78 -7.55 -20.31
CA GLY A 231 -2.13 -7.22 -18.94
C GLY A 231 -1.29 -8.03 -17.95
N VAL A 232 -0.69 -7.34 -16.97
CA VAL A 232 0.14 -7.97 -15.92
C VAL A 232 -0.46 -7.76 -14.54
N PRO A 233 -0.39 -8.75 -13.63
CA PRO A 233 -0.91 -8.61 -12.28
C PRO A 233 0.02 -7.70 -11.44
N VAL A 234 -0.54 -7.11 -10.38
CA VAL A 234 0.27 -6.56 -9.28
C VAL A 234 1.04 -7.72 -8.64
N GLY A 235 2.32 -7.52 -8.33
CA GLY A 235 3.17 -8.56 -7.78
C GLY A 235 3.84 -9.46 -8.83
N ALA A 236 3.70 -9.16 -10.13
CA ALA A 236 4.43 -9.90 -11.16
C ALA A 236 5.94 -9.80 -10.91
N VAL A 237 6.63 -10.94 -10.93
CA VAL A 237 8.09 -11.06 -10.93
C VAL A 237 8.51 -11.29 -12.37
N GLU A 238 8.97 -10.23 -12.98
CA GLU A 238 9.43 -10.21 -14.38
C GLU A 238 10.95 -10.40 -14.46
N VAL A 239 11.39 -10.98 -15.57
CA VAL A 239 12.80 -11.18 -15.90
C VAL A 239 13.12 -10.42 -17.20
N PRO A 240 13.37 -9.11 -17.12
CA PRO A 240 13.65 -8.30 -18.31
C PRO A 240 15.00 -8.59 -18.94
N SER A 241 15.99 -9.03 -18.14
CA SER A 241 17.36 -9.36 -18.57
C SER A 241 17.98 -10.41 -17.67
N ASP A 242 19.14 -10.96 -18.06
CA ASP A 242 19.80 -12.07 -17.38
C ASP A 242 20.44 -11.72 -16.02
N ASP A 243 20.49 -10.46 -15.65
CA ASP A 243 21.14 -9.97 -14.43
C ASP A 243 20.19 -9.32 -13.43
N GLN A 244 18.90 -9.17 -13.76
CA GLN A 244 17.95 -8.39 -12.97
C GLN A 244 16.56 -9.02 -12.92
N LEU A 245 15.90 -8.92 -11.75
CA LEU A 245 14.47 -9.13 -11.60
C LEU A 245 13.77 -7.79 -11.44
N LEU A 246 12.55 -7.71 -11.93
CA LEU A 246 11.64 -6.60 -11.69
C LEU A 246 10.36 -7.12 -10.99
N VAL A 247 10.13 -6.69 -9.77
CA VAL A 247 8.90 -7.02 -9.04
C VAL A 247 7.93 -5.86 -9.17
N LEU A 248 6.88 -6.01 -9.97
CA LEU A 248 5.89 -4.98 -10.21
C LEU A 248 5.02 -4.78 -8.95
N HIS A 249 4.88 -3.51 -8.53
CA HIS A 249 4.04 -3.15 -7.40
C HIS A 249 2.77 -2.40 -7.85
N ARG A 250 2.03 -1.80 -6.95
CA ARG A 250 0.69 -1.23 -7.20
C ARG A 250 0.68 -0.06 -8.18
N GLY A 251 1.79 0.67 -8.31
CA GLY A 251 1.95 1.75 -9.30
C GLY A 251 2.36 1.30 -10.70
N ARG A 252 2.45 0.00 -10.96
CA ARG A 252 2.85 -0.55 -12.26
C ARG A 252 1.94 -0.11 -13.40
N GLY A 253 2.47 -0.02 -14.60
CA GLY A 253 1.66 0.05 -15.82
C GLY A 253 0.69 -1.15 -15.93
N VAL A 254 -0.44 -0.97 -16.59
CA VAL A 254 -1.46 -2.01 -16.73
C VAL A 254 -0.95 -3.16 -17.59
N THR A 255 -0.10 -2.86 -18.55
CA THR A 255 0.49 -3.85 -19.47
C THR A 255 2.01 -3.83 -19.37
N ALA A 256 2.63 -4.99 -19.66
CA ALA A 256 4.07 -5.14 -19.85
C ALA A 256 4.37 -6.23 -20.88
N GLY A 257 5.59 -6.20 -21.43
CA GLY A 257 6.07 -7.14 -22.45
C GLY A 257 7.22 -8.03 -21.95
N TYR A 258 7.38 -8.20 -20.65
CA TYR A 258 8.37 -9.11 -20.08
C TYR A 258 7.74 -10.40 -19.60
N PRO A 259 8.48 -11.54 -19.62
CA PRO A 259 7.97 -12.80 -19.11
C PRO A 259 7.79 -12.73 -17.58
N VAL A 260 6.64 -13.20 -17.10
CA VAL A 260 6.27 -13.25 -15.69
C VAL A 260 6.58 -14.64 -15.14
N LEU A 261 7.68 -14.76 -14.41
CA LEU A 261 8.13 -16.01 -13.80
C LEU A 261 7.28 -16.45 -12.59
N ALA A 262 6.91 -15.50 -11.76
CA ALA A 262 6.16 -15.73 -10.52
C ALA A 262 5.25 -14.55 -10.23
N VAL A 263 4.32 -14.70 -9.27
CA VAL A 263 3.46 -13.63 -8.80
C VAL A 263 3.45 -13.65 -7.26
N LEU A 264 3.71 -12.50 -6.64
CA LEU A 264 3.66 -12.33 -5.19
C LEU A 264 2.25 -12.61 -4.66
N THR A 265 2.18 -13.25 -3.48
CA THR A 265 0.90 -13.32 -2.74
C THR A 265 0.50 -11.94 -2.22
N THR A 266 -0.76 -11.74 -1.90
CA THR A 266 -1.25 -10.47 -1.33
C THR A 266 -0.47 -10.06 -0.08
N GLY A 267 -0.20 -11.02 0.83
CA GLY A 267 0.61 -10.74 2.02
C GLY A 267 2.07 -10.43 1.71
N ALA A 268 2.63 -11.03 0.67
CA ALA A 268 3.99 -10.74 0.24
C ALA A 268 4.13 -9.33 -0.36
N LEU A 269 3.07 -8.76 -0.96
CA LEU A 269 3.06 -7.36 -1.41
C LEU A 269 3.24 -6.40 -0.24
N ASP A 270 2.54 -6.63 0.88
CA ASP A 270 2.67 -5.79 2.07
C ASP A 270 4.08 -5.87 2.68
N VAL A 271 4.68 -7.07 2.69
CA VAL A 271 6.08 -7.26 3.12
C VAL A 271 7.05 -6.53 2.18
N MET A 272 6.86 -6.65 0.85
CA MET A 272 7.69 -5.95 -0.13
C MET A 272 7.57 -4.43 -0.03
N ALA A 273 6.43 -3.91 0.38
CA ALA A 273 6.24 -2.49 0.64
C ALA A 273 7.12 -1.96 1.79
N GLN A 274 7.57 -2.84 2.67
CA GLN A 274 8.39 -2.48 3.83
C GLN A 274 9.89 -2.68 3.63
N VAL A 275 10.34 -3.30 2.53
CA VAL A 275 11.77 -3.49 2.28
C VAL A 275 12.46 -2.20 1.86
N ARG A 276 13.72 -2.05 2.25
CA ARG A 276 14.56 -0.89 1.95
C ARG A 276 15.56 -1.19 0.83
N PRO A 277 15.99 -0.18 0.08
CA PRO A 277 17.16 -0.31 -0.79
C PRO A 277 18.37 -0.90 -0.06
N GLY A 278 19.07 -1.82 -0.71
CA GLY A 278 20.19 -2.56 -0.14
C GLY A 278 19.79 -3.77 0.72
N GLN A 279 18.52 -3.91 1.10
CA GLN A 279 18.05 -5.08 1.84
C GLN A 279 17.97 -6.30 0.93
N ARG A 280 18.27 -7.48 1.51
CA ARG A 280 18.16 -8.77 0.81
C ARG A 280 16.81 -9.39 1.08
N VAL A 281 16.26 -10.08 0.07
CA VAL A 281 15.00 -10.83 0.16
C VAL A 281 15.19 -12.23 -0.41
N ARG A 282 14.45 -13.23 0.09
CA ARG A 282 14.36 -14.58 -0.49
C ARG A 282 12.97 -14.85 -0.97
N PHE A 283 12.86 -15.51 -2.10
CA PHE A 283 11.56 -15.98 -2.57
C PHE A 283 11.27 -17.40 -2.05
N ARG A 284 9.99 -17.65 -1.75
CA ARG A 284 9.48 -18.98 -1.39
C ARG A 284 8.25 -19.30 -2.22
N ARG A 285 8.29 -20.47 -2.87
CA ARG A 285 7.17 -20.97 -3.65
C ARG A 285 6.07 -21.48 -2.73
N VAL A 286 4.84 -21.05 -2.97
CA VAL A 286 3.66 -21.53 -2.27
C VAL A 286 2.57 -21.91 -3.28
N SER A 287 1.64 -22.78 -2.88
CA SER A 287 0.49 -23.07 -3.71
C SER A 287 -0.55 -21.94 -3.67
N VAL A 288 -1.36 -21.82 -4.71
CA VAL A 288 -2.48 -20.88 -4.75
C VAL A 288 -3.46 -21.12 -3.59
N ALA A 289 -3.68 -22.39 -3.21
CA ALA A 289 -4.51 -22.73 -2.05
C ALA A 289 -3.94 -22.14 -0.76
N HIS A 290 -2.64 -22.32 -0.52
CA HIS A 290 -1.95 -21.72 0.64
C HIS A 290 -2.07 -20.19 0.65
N ALA A 291 -1.83 -19.55 -0.50
CA ALA A 291 -1.92 -18.07 -0.62
C ALA A 291 -3.33 -17.56 -0.30
N ARG A 292 -4.37 -18.26 -0.76
CA ARG A 292 -5.78 -17.93 -0.46
C ARG A 292 -6.14 -18.12 1.01
N ASP A 293 -5.66 -19.19 1.63
CA ASP A 293 -5.93 -19.47 3.05
C ASP A 293 -5.23 -18.47 3.95
N GLU A 294 -4.00 -18.06 3.61
CA GLU A 294 -3.28 -17.00 4.31
C GLU A 294 -4.00 -15.66 4.19
N HIS A 295 -4.40 -15.26 3.00
CA HIS A 295 -5.17 -14.04 2.79
C HIS A 295 -6.47 -14.04 3.61
N ARG A 296 -7.23 -15.17 3.61
CA ARG A 296 -8.44 -15.27 4.41
C ARG A 296 -8.18 -15.15 5.91
N ARG A 297 -7.11 -15.74 6.43
CA ARG A 297 -6.73 -15.60 7.85
C ARG A 297 -6.43 -14.15 8.22
N ARG A 298 -5.70 -13.42 7.36
CA ARG A 298 -5.38 -12.00 7.58
C ARG A 298 -6.64 -11.13 7.57
N GLU A 299 -7.54 -11.32 6.62
CA GLU A 299 -8.82 -10.58 6.57
C GLU A 299 -9.70 -10.87 7.80
N LEU A 300 -9.77 -12.12 8.26
CA LEU A 300 -10.48 -12.46 9.49
C LEU A 300 -9.84 -11.81 10.73
N ALA A 301 -8.52 -11.76 10.82
CA ALA A 301 -7.82 -11.09 11.91
C ALA A 301 -8.14 -9.58 11.93
N LEU A 302 -8.12 -8.91 10.78
CA LEU A 302 -8.52 -7.50 10.67
C LEU A 302 -9.99 -7.29 11.04
N ALA A 303 -10.89 -8.19 10.63
CA ALA A 303 -12.32 -8.12 11.00
C ALA A 303 -12.52 -8.23 12.52
N HIS A 304 -11.79 -9.11 13.20
CA HIS A 304 -11.83 -9.21 14.67
C HIS A 304 -11.31 -7.93 15.34
N VAL A 305 -10.23 -7.34 14.84
CA VAL A 305 -9.73 -6.05 15.35
C VAL A 305 -10.77 -4.96 15.14
N ARG A 306 -11.36 -4.87 13.94
CA ARG A 306 -12.43 -3.90 13.60
C ARG A 306 -13.56 -3.97 14.60
N GLU A 307 -14.08 -5.15 14.90
CA GLU A 307 -15.20 -5.30 15.83
C GLU A 307 -14.85 -4.86 17.26
N ARG A 308 -13.66 -5.25 17.74
CA ARG A 308 -13.18 -4.80 19.07
C ARG A 308 -13.03 -3.29 19.16
N VAL A 309 -12.46 -2.69 18.11
CA VAL A 309 -12.31 -1.23 18.02
C VAL A 309 -13.69 -0.55 17.96
N ARG A 310 -14.61 -1.06 17.12
CA ARG A 310 -15.95 -0.51 16.98
C ARG A 310 -16.65 -0.43 18.33
N ILE A 311 -16.68 -1.52 19.09
CA ILE A 311 -17.30 -1.55 20.42
C ILE A 311 -16.69 -0.48 21.33
N ALA A 312 -15.37 -0.46 21.41
CA ALA A 312 -14.67 0.46 22.31
C ALA A 312 -14.85 1.93 21.91
N LEU A 313 -14.80 2.27 20.63
CA LEU A 313 -14.99 3.65 20.18
C LEU A 313 -16.42 4.14 20.42
N VAL A 314 -17.42 3.29 20.21
CA VAL A 314 -18.83 3.62 20.53
C VAL A 314 -19.03 3.85 22.03
N GLU A 315 -18.42 3.03 22.90
CA GLU A 315 -18.43 3.24 24.35
C GLU A 315 -17.77 4.56 24.77
N HIS A 316 -16.83 5.08 23.98
CA HIS A 316 -16.22 6.41 24.17
C HIS A 316 -17.00 7.54 23.49
N GLY A 317 -18.17 7.26 22.92
CA GLY A 317 -19.04 8.28 22.33
C GLY A 317 -18.71 8.67 20.90
N LEU A 318 -17.86 7.91 20.18
CA LEU A 318 -17.67 8.13 18.75
C LEU A 318 -18.85 7.57 17.96
N GLU A 319 -19.47 8.42 17.15
CA GLU A 319 -20.39 7.97 16.11
C GLU A 319 -19.60 7.38 14.96
N LEU A 320 -19.76 6.09 14.71
CA LEU A 320 -19.13 5.44 13.57
C LEU A 320 -20.07 5.51 12.36
N PRO A 321 -19.53 5.74 11.15
CA PRO A 321 -20.35 5.71 9.96
C PRO A 321 -21.07 4.36 9.86
N SER A 322 -22.39 4.41 9.64
CA SER A 322 -23.19 3.20 9.39
C SER A 322 -22.66 2.56 8.11
N HIS A 323 -22.07 1.39 8.22
CA HIS A 323 -21.65 0.60 7.07
C HIS A 323 -22.89 0.11 6.31
N HIS A 324 -23.42 0.91 5.40
CA HIS A 324 -24.28 0.42 4.34
C HIS A 324 -23.39 -0.19 3.26
N GLY A 325 -23.22 -1.48 3.41
CA GLY A 325 -22.76 -2.52 2.53
C GLY A 325 -22.12 -2.14 1.19
N THR A 326 -20.96 -2.53 1.02
CA THR A 326 -20.39 -3.44 0.02
C THR A 326 -18.88 -3.36 0.16
N ASP A 327 -18.33 -4.24 1.00
CA ASP A 327 -16.90 -4.58 0.85
C ASP A 327 -16.73 -5.15 -0.56
N PRO A 328 -15.85 -4.59 -1.40
CA PRO A 328 -15.67 -5.07 -2.77
C PRO A 328 -15.12 -6.50 -2.88
N VAL A 329 -14.87 -7.15 -1.75
CA VAL A 329 -14.31 -8.51 -1.70
C VAL A 329 -15.35 -9.62 -1.97
N THR A 330 -16.67 -9.33 -1.90
CA THR A 330 -17.71 -10.35 -2.11
C THR A 330 -18.36 -10.35 -3.50
N ALA A 331 -17.99 -9.45 -4.41
CA ALA A 331 -18.59 -9.32 -5.74
C ALA A 331 -17.91 -10.16 -6.85
N GLY A 332 -17.24 -11.25 -6.51
CA GLY A 332 -16.49 -12.09 -7.45
C GLY A 332 -17.06 -13.49 -7.73
N ALA A 333 -18.37 -13.71 -7.64
CA ALA A 333 -19.00 -14.98 -8.01
C ALA A 333 -20.34 -14.76 -8.74
N GLY A 334 -20.28 -14.16 -9.92
CA GLY A 334 -21.41 -14.07 -10.84
C GLY A 334 -20.96 -14.44 -12.24
N SER A 335 -21.30 -15.65 -12.70
CA SER A 335 -21.13 -16.11 -14.07
C SER A 335 -22.04 -15.31 -15.00
N GLY A 336 -21.49 -14.35 -15.72
CA GLY A 336 -22.17 -13.64 -16.79
C GLY A 336 -21.38 -13.77 -18.08
N SER A 337 -21.83 -14.61 -19.01
CA SER A 337 -21.34 -14.67 -20.39
C SER A 337 -21.77 -13.42 -21.13
N VAL A 338 -20.82 -12.56 -21.50
CA VAL A 338 -21.05 -11.44 -22.41
C VAL A 338 -20.33 -11.75 -23.72
N THR A 339 -21.09 -12.03 -24.76
CA THR A 339 -20.65 -12.03 -26.15
C THR A 339 -20.73 -10.60 -26.67
N ALA A 340 -19.59 -9.99 -27.02
CA ALA A 340 -19.54 -8.71 -27.71
C ALA A 340 -19.16 -8.91 -29.20
N PRO A 341 -19.75 -8.13 -30.14
CA PRO A 341 -19.37 -8.17 -31.55
C PRO A 341 -18.08 -7.37 -31.79
N VAL A 342 -17.26 -7.94 -32.66
CA VAL A 342 -16.01 -7.30 -33.14
C VAL A 342 -16.37 -6.45 -34.35
N ASP A 343 -16.16 -5.13 -34.29
CA ASP A 343 -16.07 -4.30 -35.48
C ASP A 343 -14.76 -3.50 -35.42
N GLY A 344 -14.02 -3.61 -36.52
CA GLY A 344 -12.70 -3.03 -36.66
C GLY A 344 -12.73 -1.57 -37.09
N HIS A 345 -11.86 -0.77 -36.47
CA HIS A 345 -11.27 0.40 -37.12
C HIS A 345 -9.83 0.64 -36.62
N ARG A 346 -8.91 0.62 -37.58
CA ARG A 346 -7.51 1.04 -37.42
C ARG A 346 -7.43 2.55 -37.32
N SER A 347 -6.73 3.06 -36.32
CA SER A 347 -6.14 4.41 -36.38
C SER A 347 -4.75 4.35 -35.70
N THR A 348 -3.75 4.62 -36.51
CA THR A 348 -2.35 4.81 -36.13
C THR A 348 -2.18 6.22 -35.58
N ASN A 349 -1.74 6.36 -34.33
CA ASN A 349 -1.10 7.59 -33.85
C ASN A 349 0.17 7.20 -33.06
N ASP A 350 1.30 7.50 -33.69
CA ASP A 350 2.63 7.52 -33.12
C ASP A 350 2.71 8.65 -32.07
N VAL A 351 2.92 8.28 -30.81
CA VAL A 351 3.32 9.21 -29.75
C VAL A 351 4.73 8.82 -29.33
N SER A 352 5.70 9.62 -29.73
CA SER A 352 7.08 9.52 -29.28
C SER A 352 7.15 9.85 -27.77
N VAL A 353 7.61 8.90 -26.97
CA VAL A 353 7.88 9.08 -25.54
C VAL A 353 9.32 9.55 -25.39
N ASP A 354 9.49 10.69 -24.75
CA ASP A 354 10.79 11.25 -24.36
C ASP A 354 11.39 10.39 -23.23
N PRO A 355 12.61 9.83 -23.38
CA PRO A 355 13.21 8.95 -22.38
C PRO A 355 13.84 9.65 -21.17
N ASP A 356 13.84 10.99 -21.09
CA ASP A 356 14.58 11.75 -20.07
C ASP A 356 13.71 12.39 -18.96
N ALA A 357 12.45 11.98 -18.79
CA ALA A 357 11.61 12.44 -17.69
C ALA A 357 11.90 11.66 -16.38
N ASP A 358 13.14 11.56 -15.99
CA ASP A 358 13.57 11.07 -14.68
C ASP A 358 13.58 12.21 -13.65
N ALA A 359 12.45 12.47 -13.00
CA ALA A 359 12.44 13.16 -11.71
C ALA A 359 12.44 12.11 -10.59
N PRO A 360 13.44 12.12 -9.68
CA PRO A 360 13.55 11.10 -8.65
C PRO A 360 12.49 11.34 -7.58
N TRP A 361 11.58 10.40 -7.46
CA TRP A 361 10.79 10.21 -6.26
C TRP A 361 11.67 9.48 -5.23
N GLY A 362 12.45 10.23 -4.46
CA GLY A 362 13.15 9.75 -3.28
C GLY A 362 12.18 9.36 -2.19
#